data_1c0400ce1a03174d7c9a1b5fe5bbfa2a
#
_entry.id   1c0400ce1a03174d7c9a1b5fe5bbfa2a
#
_cell.length_a   1.000
_cell.length_b   1.000
_cell.length_c   1.000
_cell.angle_alpha   90.00
_cell.angle_beta   90.00
_cell.angle_gamma   90.00
#
_symmetry.space_group_name_H-M   'P 1'
#
loop_
_entity.id
_entity.type
_entity.pdbx_description
1 polymer ?
#
loop_
_entity_poly.entity_id
_entity_poly.type
_entity_poly.pdbx_seq_one_letter_code
_entity_poly.pdbx_strand_id
1 'polypeptide(L)'
;FINPVRKSGLTKRMMGIHPERSLPGLANPAYMKAYEKGYSVESAADHERAVILWVDEFTQANDPMLVGKACDVLGALGYSPAVVCSPSGRAALSGGFLPESKKLAQKALKKLQNAAKTLKNAPILGLEASAVLSAVDEYGRLLPEEKAWIEAQRIATIDKFLADDLPKLDRASDAFEAYEEEILLHVHCHQKSLESAGDTAYVLQVLLGAKVDRVKSSCCGMAGSYGMKRENYDMSRKMAELVLLPKIESFEGEVIVATGTSCRHQIADFSQRKAEHLVDTLWEHLRF
;
A
#
# COMPACT_ATOMS: atom_id res chain seq x y z
N PHE A 1 18.34 -9.34 15.98
CA PHE A 1 18.46 -8.82 17.36
C PHE A 1 17.42 -7.73 17.68
N ILE A 2 17.05 -6.83 16.75
CA ILE A 2 16.10 -5.73 17.01
C ILE A 2 14.65 -6.22 17.17
N ASN A 3 14.21 -7.22 16.39
CA ASN A 3 12.82 -7.69 16.40
C ASN A 3 12.35 -8.29 17.74
N PRO A 4 13.11 -9.12 18.45
CA PRO A 4 12.71 -9.63 19.78
C PRO A 4 12.57 -8.53 20.83
N VAL A 5 13.51 -7.57 20.85
CA VAL A 5 13.49 -6.44 21.80
C VAL A 5 12.25 -5.56 21.60
N ARG A 6 11.86 -5.28 20.35
CA ARG A 6 10.65 -4.50 20.06
C ARG A 6 9.36 -5.18 20.53
N LYS A 7 9.31 -6.51 20.53
CA LYS A 7 8.15 -7.28 20.98
C LYS A 7 8.03 -7.36 22.52
N SER A 8 9.05 -6.94 23.27
CA SER A 8 9.00 -6.98 24.73
C SER A 8 7.97 -6.00 25.30
N GLY A 9 7.29 -6.41 26.38
CA GLY A 9 6.30 -5.57 27.07
C GLY A 9 6.89 -4.27 27.60
N LEU A 10 8.16 -4.28 28.01
CA LEU A 10 8.88 -3.09 28.48
C LEU A 10 9.08 -2.08 27.35
N THR A 11 9.51 -2.51 26.19
CA THR A 11 9.69 -1.64 25.01
C THR A 11 8.36 -1.02 24.59
N LYS A 12 7.28 -1.80 24.50
CA LYS A 12 5.95 -1.28 24.19
C LYS A 12 5.51 -0.21 25.18
N ARG A 13 5.75 -0.46 26.49
CA ARG A 13 5.43 0.51 27.57
C ARG A 13 6.18 1.81 27.41
N MET A 14 7.50 1.74 27.13
CA MET A 14 8.33 2.94 26.90
C MET A 14 7.90 3.74 25.67
N MET A 15 7.40 3.07 24.64
CA MET A 15 6.89 3.69 23.42
C MET A 15 5.43 4.16 23.52
N GLY A 16 4.77 4.00 24.66
CA GLY A 16 3.34 4.32 24.84
C GLY A 16 2.39 3.40 24.06
N ILE A 17 2.88 2.24 23.62
CA ILE A 17 2.10 1.28 22.83
C ILE A 17 1.30 0.37 23.78
N HIS A 18 0.07 0.05 23.38
CA HIS A 18 -0.78 -0.86 24.16
C HIS A 18 -0.19 -2.28 24.20
N PRO A 19 -0.19 -2.99 25.36
CA PRO A 19 0.43 -4.31 25.48
C PRO A 19 -0.09 -5.35 24.50
N GLU A 20 -1.39 -5.33 24.20
CA GLU A 20 -2.04 -6.26 23.27
C GLU A 20 -1.78 -5.96 21.79
N ARG A 21 -1.23 -4.79 21.45
CA ARG A 21 -0.83 -4.50 20.09
C ARG A 21 0.41 -5.29 19.69
N SER A 22 0.37 -5.95 18.56
CA SER A 22 1.57 -6.46 17.93
C SER A 22 2.39 -5.31 17.34
N LEU A 23 3.69 -5.50 17.16
CA LEU A 23 4.53 -4.58 16.40
C LEU A 23 4.96 -5.28 15.12
N PRO A 24 4.84 -4.63 13.96
CA PRO A 24 5.30 -5.23 12.71
C PRO A 24 6.80 -5.55 12.80
N GLY A 25 7.21 -6.65 12.18
CA GLY A 25 8.61 -6.99 12.04
C GLY A 25 9.34 -5.91 11.23
N LEU A 26 10.63 -5.75 11.47
CA LEU A 26 11.49 -4.96 10.59
C LEU A 26 12.16 -5.91 9.60
N ALA A 27 12.02 -5.59 8.33
CA ALA A 27 12.67 -6.30 7.25
C ALA A 27 14.16 -5.97 7.14
N ASN A 28 14.91 -6.82 6.47
CA ASN A 28 16.30 -6.55 6.14
C ASN A 28 16.38 -5.48 5.02
N PRO A 29 17.05 -4.33 5.26
CA PRO A 29 17.17 -3.27 4.24
C PRO A 29 17.87 -3.72 2.94
N ALA A 30 18.57 -4.85 2.95
CA ALA A 30 19.22 -5.39 1.76
C ALA A 30 18.23 -5.73 0.63
N TYR A 31 17.00 -6.11 0.97
CA TYR A 31 15.96 -6.36 -0.03
C TYR A 31 15.71 -5.13 -0.92
N MET A 32 15.57 -3.95 -0.31
CA MET A 32 15.29 -2.72 -1.06
C MET A 32 16.43 -2.36 -2.01
N LYS A 33 17.69 -2.52 -1.59
CA LYS A 33 18.84 -2.30 -2.46
C LYS A 33 18.87 -3.27 -3.64
N ALA A 34 18.47 -4.53 -3.42
CA ALA A 34 18.38 -5.53 -4.49
C ALA A 34 17.29 -5.16 -5.50
N TYR A 35 16.12 -4.74 -5.03
CA TYR A 35 15.02 -4.31 -5.91
C TYR A 35 15.36 -3.04 -6.68
N GLU A 36 15.90 -1.98 -6.07
CA GLU A 36 16.33 -0.77 -6.78
C GLU A 36 17.41 -1.07 -7.83
N LYS A 37 18.26 -2.06 -7.60
CA LYS A 37 19.27 -2.51 -8.57
C LYS A 37 18.66 -3.36 -9.70
N GLY A 38 17.75 -4.29 -9.35
CA GLY A 38 17.13 -5.21 -10.32
C GLY A 38 16.10 -4.52 -11.22
N TYR A 39 15.40 -3.54 -10.68
CA TYR A 39 14.36 -2.75 -11.38
C TYR A 39 14.77 -1.27 -11.40
N SER A 40 15.90 -0.99 -12.06
CA SER A 40 16.44 0.38 -12.09
C SER A 40 15.67 1.27 -13.07
N VAL A 41 15.78 2.59 -12.88
CA VAL A 41 15.19 3.59 -13.78
C VAL A 41 15.77 3.45 -15.19
N GLU A 42 17.06 3.17 -15.27
CA GLU A 42 17.77 3.01 -16.55
C GLU A 42 17.29 1.77 -17.31
N SER A 43 17.00 0.65 -16.60
CA SER A 43 16.51 -0.59 -17.23
C SER A 43 15.12 -0.45 -17.84
N ALA A 44 14.30 0.48 -17.32
CA ALA A 44 12.95 0.73 -17.80
C ALA A 44 12.88 1.87 -18.86
N ALA A 45 13.99 2.59 -19.10
CA ALA A 45 13.98 3.85 -19.85
C ALA A 45 13.50 3.73 -21.31
N ASP A 46 13.78 2.60 -21.96
CA ASP A 46 13.42 2.37 -23.37
C ASP A 46 12.11 1.59 -23.54
N HIS A 47 11.43 1.27 -22.43
CA HIS A 47 10.17 0.51 -22.48
C HIS A 47 8.97 1.46 -22.62
N GLU A 48 8.13 1.21 -23.63
CA GLU A 48 6.95 2.07 -23.91
C GLU A 48 5.94 2.13 -22.75
N ARG A 49 5.88 1.06 -21.95
CA ARG A 49 4.98 0.95 -20.79
C ARG A 49 5.76 0.96 -19.46
N ALA A 50 6.76 1.85 -19.37
CA ALA A 50 7.48 2.07 -18.13
C ALA A 50 6.54 2.66 -17.06
N VAL A 51 6.72 2.22 -15.81
CA VAL A 51 6.03 2.75 -14.62
C VAL A 51 7.01 2.95 -13.48
N ILE A 52 6.80 3.96 -12.65
CA ILE A 52 7.60 4.21 -11.46
C ILE A 52 6.88 3.58 -10.27
N LEU A 53 7.45 2.55 -9.67
CA LEU A 53 6.95 1.98 -8.43
C LEU A 53 7.62 2.70 -7.25
N TRP A 54 6.91 3.67 -6.68
CA TRP A 54 7.37 4.38 -5.49
C TRP A 54 7.12 3.53 -4.24
N VAL A 55 8.21 3.13 -3.59
CA VAL A 55 8.19 2.30 -2.39
C VAL A 55 8.41 3.19 -1.16
N ASP A 56 7.36 3.31 -0.36
CA ASP A 56 7.32 4.12 0.86
C ASP A 56 8.00 3.44 2.06
N GLU A 57 8.11 4.17 3.19
CA GLU A 57 8.74 3.70 4.41
C GLU A 57 8.06 2.49 5.06
N PHE A 58 6.74 2.34 4.93
CA PHE A 58 6.01 1.22 5.54
C PHE A 58 6.26 -0.06 4.76
N THR A 59 6.16 -0.01 3.44
CA THR A 59 6.46 -1.13 2.55
C THR A 59 7.92 -1.55 2.69
N GLN A 60 8.86 -0.59 2.68
CA GLN A 60 10.30 -0.88 2.85
C GLN A 60 10.60 -1.60 4.17
N ALA A 61 9.98 -1.16 5.26
CA ALA A 61 10.32 -1.65 6.59
C ALA A 61 9.56 -2.92 6.99
N ASN A 62 8.31 -3.06 6.56
CA ASN A 62 7.43 -4.08 7.09
C ASN A 62 7.10 -5.21 6.09
N ASP A 63 7.08 -4.89 4.78
CA ASP A 63 6.61 -5.81 3.74
C ASP A 63 7.40 -5.67 2.42
N PRO A 64 8.73 -5.84 2.45
CA PRO A 64 9.56 -5.63 1.26
C PRO A 64 9.31 -6.65 0.15
N MET A 65 8.82 -7.86 0.49
CA MET A 65 8.53 -8.88 -0.52
C MET A 65 7.39 -8.47 -1.46
N LEU A 66 6.49 -7.61 -0.99
CA LEU A 66 5.40 -7.06 -1.80
C LEU A 66 5.92 -6.29 -3.03
N VAL A 67 7.12 -5.71 -2.93
CA VAL A 67 7.75 -4.97 -4.04
C VAL A 67 8.09 -5.89 -5.20
N GLY A 68 8.72 -7.04 -4.92
CA GLY A 68 9.03 -8.04 -5.94
C GLY A 68 7.77 -8.60 -6.60
N LYS A 69 6.80 -8.98 -5.79
CA LYS A 69 5.49 -9.44 -6.27
C LYS A 69 4.79 -8.41 -7.16
N ALA A 70 4.84 -7.12 -6.78
CA ALA A 70 4.28 -6.04 -7.61
C ALA A 70 5.00 -5.90 -8.94
N CYS A 71 6.32 -6.05 -8.96
CA CYS A 71 7.09 -6.04 -10.20
C CYS A 71 6.74 -7.22 -11.10
N ASP A 72 6.56 -8.42 -10.55
CA ASP A 72 6.17 -9.61 -11.30
C ASP A 72 4.77 -9.44 -11.90
N VAL A 73 3.80 -8.98 -11.11
CA VAL A 73 2.41 -8.71 -11.57
C VAL A 73 2.40 -7.66 -12.68
N LEU A 74 3.11 -6.54 -12.48
CA LEU A 74 3.21 -5.49 -13.50
C LEU A 74 3.90 -6.01 -14.77
N GLY A 75 4.97 -6.81 -14.62
CA GLY A 75 5.68 -7.44 -15.75
C GLY A 75 4.78 -8.35 -16.56
N ALA A 76 3.99 -9.21 -15.90
CA ALA A 76 3.03 -10.12 -16.57
C ALA A 76 1.93 -9.36 -17.34
N LEU A 77 1.59 -8.14 -16.89
CA LEU A 77 0.67 -7.24 -17.58
C LEU A 77 1.35 -6.37 -18.66
N GLY A 78 2.64 -6.62 -18.95
CA GLY A 78 3.41 -5.95 -20.00
C GLY A 78 3.94 -4.58 -19.60
N TYR A 79 4.05 -4.25 -18.31
CA TYR A 79 4.72 -3.03 -17.83
C TYR A 79 6.18 -3.30 -17.48
N SER A 80 6.99 -2.26 -17.51
CA SER A 80 8.37 -2.28 -17.01
C SER A 80 8.48 -1.39 -15.77
N PRO A 81 8.44 -1.99 -14.55
CA PRO A 81 8.52 -1.22 -13.31
C PRO A 81 9.95 -0.75 -13.03
N ALA A 82 10.09 0.53 -12.64
CA ALA A 82 11.30 1.09 -12.06
C ALA A 82 11.06 1.36 -10.58
N VAL A 83 11.83 0.73 -9.69
CA VAL A 83 11.67 0.86 -8.25
C VAL A 83 12.38 2.09 -7.73
N VAL A 84 11.65 2.96 -7.04
CA VAL A 84 12.18 4.18 -6.41
C VAL A 84 11.83 4.19 -4.93
N CYS A 85 12.79 3.90 -4.07
CA CYS A 85 12.61 3.89 -2.62
C CYS A 85 12.79 5.29 -2.02
N SER A 86 11.75 5.81 -1.39
CA SER A 86 11.84 7.06 -0.61
C SER A 86 10.72 7.14 0.42
N PRO A 87 11.01 7.56 1.66
CA PRO A 87 9.98 7.81 2.66
C PRO A 87 9.01 8.89 2.18
N SER A 88 7.71 8.66 2.40
CA SER A 88 6.66 9.63 2.09
C SER A 88 6.54 10.77 3.11
N GLY A 89 7.03 10.55 4.34
CA GLY A 89 6.79 11.47 5.44
C GLY A 89 5.38 11.40 6.04
N ARG A 90 4.55 10.41 5.62
CA ARG A 90 3.19 10.23 6.10
C ARG A 90 3.12 10.07 7.61
N ALA A 91 4.05 9.30 8.19
CA ALA A 91 4.10 9.10 9.65
C ALA A 91 4.34 10.42 10.41
N ALA A 92 5.26 11.26 9.92
CA ALA A 92 5.54 12.57 10.49
C ALA A 92 4.34 13.51 10.35
N LEU A 93 3.68 13.51 9.18
CA LEU A 93 2.48 14.31 8.92
C LEU A 93 1.35 13.96 9.90
N SER A 94 1.04 12.68 10.04
CA SER A 94 0.01 12.20 10.96
C SER A 94 0.33 12.46 12.42
N GLY A 95 1.62 12.55 12.77
CA GLY A 95 2.10 12.92 14.11
C GLY A 95 2.15 14.43 14.38
N GLY A 96 1.83 15.27 13.38
CA GLY A 96 1.91 16.73 13.50
C GLY A 96 3.33 17.31 13.36
N PHE A 97 4.32 16.49 12.97
CA PHE A 97 5.71 16.92 12.76
C PHE A 97 5.87 17.50 11.33
N LEU A 98 5.21 18.64 11.08
CA LEU A 98 5.14 19.23 9.74
C LEU A 98 6.50 19.57 9.12
N PRO A 99 7.51 20.13 9.84
CA PRO A 99 8.82 20.39 9.26
C PRO A 99 9.52 19.12 8.76
N GLU A 100 9.44 18.03 9.53
CA GLU A 100 10.05 16.75 9.14
C GLU A 100 9.28 16.11 7.96
N SER A 101 7.94 16.18 8.00
CA SER A 101 7.12 15.72 6.88
C SER A 101 7.47 16.47 5.60
N LYS A 102 7.59 17.80 5.65
CA LYS A 102 7.98 18.63 4.51
C LYS A 102 9.33 18.21 3.93
N LYS A 103 10.33 18.02 4.79
CA LYS A 103 11.68 17.57 4.39
C LYS A 103 11.67 16.19 3.71
N LEU A 104 10.88 15.24 4.23
CA LEU A 104 10.75 13.91 3.65
C LEU A 104 10.01 13.96 2.31
N ALA A 105 8.94 14.74 2.22
CA ALA A 105 8.19 14.98 0.99
C ALA A 105 9.09 15.58 -0.11
N GLN A 106 9.90 16.60 0.19
CA GLN A 106 10.87 17.18 -0.73
C GLN A 106 11.87 16.14 -1.25
N LYS A 107 12.38 15.28 -0.34
CA LYS A 107 13.30 14.21 -0.72
C LYS A 107 12.64 13.20 -1.64
N ALA A 108 11.39 12.82 -1.36
CA ALA A 108 10.62 11.90 -2.21
C ALA A 108 10.39 12.51 -3.59
N LEU A 109 9.85 13.74 -3.66
CA LEU A 109 9.59 14.42 -4.91
C LEU A 109 10.84 14.55 -5.77
N LYS A 110 11.99 14.93 -5.20
CA LYS A 110 13.24 15.03 -5.95
C LYS A 110 13.63 13.71 -6.61
N LYS A 111 13.47 12.56 -5.93
CA LYS A 111 13.74 11.24 -6.52
C LYS A 111 12.73 10.90 -7.61
N LEU A 112 11.45 11.15 -7.38
CA LEU A 112 10.38 10.88 -8.33
C LEU A 112 10.51 11.76 -9.59
N GLN A 113 10.83 13.04 -9.42
CA GLN A 113 11.10 13.97 -10.54
C GLN A 113 12.27 13.49 -11.41
N ASN A 114 13.36 13.03 -10.79
CA ASN A 114 14.50 12.51 -11.54
C ASN A 114 14.11 11.25 -12.33
N ALA A 115 13.39 10.31 -11.70
CA ALA A 115 12.91 9.12 -12.40
C ALA A 115 11.90 9.45 -13.51
N ALA A 116 10.93 10.34 -13.24
CA ALA A 116 9.95 10.78 -14.22
C ALA A 116 10.59 11.46 -15.44
N LYS A 117 11.64 12.26 -15.21
CA LYS A 117 12.40 12.88 -16.29
C LYS A 117 13.05 11.85 -17.22
N THR A 118 13.64 10.79 -16.66
CA THR A 118 14.27 9.70 -17.42
C THR A 118 13.22 8.87 -18.15
N LEU A 119 12.11 8.57 -17.49
CA LEU A 119 11.02 7.72 -17.99
C LEU A 119 9.90 8.51 -18.70
N LYS A 120 10.18 9.72 -19.18
CA LYS A 120 9.26 10.53 -20.01
C LYS A 120 7.87 10.71 -19.36
N ASN A 121 7.85 11.03 -18.06
CA ASN A 121 6.65 11.19 -17.24
C ASN A 121 5.79 9.91 -17.10
N ALA A 122 6.45 8.76 -16.97
CA ALA A 122 5.78 7.50 -16.66
C ALA A 122 4.92 7.62 -15.40
N PRO A 123 3.79 6.90 -15.30
CA PRO A 123 2.94 6.90 -14.12
C PRO A 123 3.70 6.52 -12.85
N ILE A 124 3.36 7.15 -11.73
CA ILE A 124 3.93 6.90 -10.40
C ILE A 124 2.90 6.11 -9.60
N LEU A 125 3.27 4.89 -9.23
CA LEU A 125 2.42 3.95 -8.51
C LEU A 125 2.93 3.74 -7.09
N GLY A 126 2.03 3.55 -6.12
CA GLY A 126 2.41 3.14 -4.78
C GLY A 126 1.57 1.98 -4.26
N LEU A 127 2.12 1.25 -3.30
CA LEU A 127 1.49 0.07 -2.70
C LEU A 127 0.73 0.44 -1.41
N GLU A 128 1.20 1.42 -0.66
CA GLU A 128 0.53 1.89 0.56
C GLU A 128 -0.28 3.15 0.28
N ALA A 129 -1.60 3.03 0.28
CA ALA A 129 -2.50 4.11 -0.06
C ALA A 129 -2.29 5.38 0.78
N SER A 130 -2.01 5.24 2.09
CA SER A 130 -1.79 6.40 2.96
C SER A 130 -0.52 7.18 2.62
N ALA A 131 0.48 6.52 2.05
CA ALA A 131 1.75 7.13 1.65
C ALA A 131 1.63 7.80 0.27
N VAL A 132 1.19 7.05 -0.76
CA VAL A 132 1.13 7.58 -2.13
C VAL A 132 0.10 8.68 -2.27
N LEU A 133 -1.06 8.55 -1.63
CA LEU A 133 -2.11 9.55 -1.69
C LEU A 133 -1.80 10.83 -0.90
N SER A 134 -0.81 10.80 0.02
CA SER A 134 -0.26 12.02 0.61
C SER A 134 0.34 12.95 -0.45
N ALA A 135 0.94 12.41 -1.51
CA ALA A 135 1.47 13.23 -2.60
C ALA A 135 0.35 13.90 -3.39
N VAL A 136 -0.79 13.23 -3.53
CA VAL A 136 -1.95 13.76 -4.28
C VAL A 136 -2.69 14.84 -3.48
N ASP A 137 -2.92 14.61 -2.17
CA ASP A 137 -3.75 15.52 -1.35
C ASP A 137 -2.93 16.55 -0.57
N GLU A 138 -1.89 16.11 0.16
CA GLU A 138 -1.24 16.98 1.15
C GLU A 138 0.02 17.67 0.65
N TYR A 139 0.79 17.08 -0.27
CA TYR A 139 2.07 17.65 -0.69
C TYR A 139 1.94 19.02 -1.33
N GLY A 140 0.89 19.26 -2.14
CA GLY A 140 0.66 20.57 -2.73
C GLY A 140 0.43 21.70 -1.72
N ARG A 141 0.00 21.35 -0.49
CA ARG A 141 -0.13 22.30 0.64
C ARG A 141 1.17 22.42 1.43
N LEU A 142 1.92 21.33 1.58
CA LEU A 142 3.23 21.34 2.26
C LEU A 142 4.33 22.03 1.43
N LEU A 143 4.22 21.91 0.09
CA LEU A 143 5.20 22.32 -0.91
C LEU A 143 4.49 23.03 -2.06
N PRO A 144 3.97 24.26 -1.85
CA PRO A 144 3.23 24.98 -2.87
C PRO A 144 4.00 25.17 -4.18
N GLU A 145 5.32 25.27 -4.10
CA GLU A 145 6.24 25.38 -5.23
C GLU A 145 6.24 24.12 -6.13
N GLU A 146 5.91 22.97 -5.60
CA GLU A 146 5.88 21.69 -6.31
C GLU A 146 4.48 21.29 -6.81
N LYS A 147 3.45 22.05 -6.43
CA LYS A 147 2.04 21.71 -6.68
C LYS A 147 1.76 21.48 -8.17
N ALA A 148 2.25 22.36 -9.03
CA ALA A 148 2.00 22.26 -10.48
C ALA A 148 2.61 20.97 -11.07
N TRP A 149 3.80 20.57 -10.59
CA TRP A 149 4.41 19.32 -11.03
C TRP A 149 3.60 18.11 -10.55
N ILE A 150 3.18 18.10 -9.27
CA ILE A 150 2.39 17.01 -8.69
C ILE A 150 1.08 16.81 -9.47
N GLU A 151 0.35 17.90 -9.74
CA GLU A 151 -0.92 17.86 -10.46
C GLU A 151 -0.78 17.44 -11.92
N ALA A 152 0.40 17.63 -12.52
CA ALA A 152 0.70 17.19 -13.87
C ALA A 152 1.08 15.70 -13.96
N GLN A 153 1.34 15.03 -12.83
CA GLN A 153 1.73 13.62 -12.81
C GLN A 153 0.51 12.71 -12.59
N ARG A 154 0.56 11.51 -13.18
CA ARG A 154 -0.34 10.43 -12.85
C ARG A 154 0.21 9.70 -11.63
N ILE A 155 -0.15 10.14 -10.41
CA ILE A 155 0.21 9.51 -9.14
C ILE A 155 -1.03 8.79 -8.60
N ALA A 156 -0.93 7.47 -8.35
CA ALA A 156 -2.07 6.67 -7.92
C ALA A 156 -1.63 5.44 -7.09
N THR A 157 -2.57 4.81 -6.41
CA THR A 157 -2.35 3.44 -5.93
C THR A 157 -2.24 2.48 -7.12
N ILE A 158 -1.57 1.32 -6.91
CA ILE A 158 -1.50 0.27 -7.93
C ILE A 158 -2.89 -0.21 -8.34
N ASP A 159 -3.81 -0.27 -7.40
CA ASP A 159 -5.21 -0.66 -7.59
C ASP A 159 -5.92 0.26 -8.61
N LYS A 160 -5.85 1.58 -8.34
CA LYS A 160 -6.42 2.61 -9.21
C LYS A 160 -5.79 2.60 -10.59
N PHE A 161 -4.46 2.49 -10.64
CA PHE A 161 -3.73 2.43 -11.90
C PHE A 161 -4.19 1.24 -12.75
N LEU A 162 -4.23 0.04 -12.16
CA LEU A 162 -4.68 -1.17 -12.86
C LEU A 162 -6.14 -1.04 -13.29
N ALA A 163 -7.03 -0.55 -12.43
CA ALA A 163 -8.43 -0.38 -12.77
C ALA A 163 -8.64 0.52 -14.00
N ASP A 164 -7.86 1.61 -14.11
CA ASP A 164 -7.94 2.53 -15.25
C ASP A 164 -7.31 1.96 -16.54
N ASP A 165 -6.33 1.09 -16.41
CA ASP A 165 -5.56 0.61 -17.55
C ASP A 165 -6.03 -0.76 -18.08
N LEU A 166 -6.64 -1.61 -17.24
CA LEU A 166 -7.16 -2.93 -17.65
C LEU A 166 -8.06 -2.87 -18.90
N PRO A 167 -8.96 -1.88 -19.06
CA PRO A 167 -9.76 -1.77 -20.28
C PRO A 167 -8.97 -1.59 -21.57
N LYS A 168 -7.67 -1.24 -21.49
CA LYS A 168 -6.75 -1.02 -22.63
C LYS A 168 -5.85 -2.23 -22.88
N LEU A 169 -5.93 -3.25 -22.00
CA LEU A 169 -5.11 -4.46 -22.08
C LEU A 169 -5.92 -5.61 -22.68
N ASP A 170 -5.52 -6.04 -23.86
CA ASP A 170 -6.09 -7.26 -24.42
C ASP A 170 -5.68 -8.48 -23.59
N ARG A 171 -6.66 -9.30 -23.22
CA ARG A 171 -6.42 -10.59 -22.56
C ARG A 171 -5.58 -10.53 -21.26
N ALA A 172 -5.69 -9.44 -20.49
CA ALA A 172 -4.94 -9.28 -19.24
C ALA A 172 -5.15 -10.44 -18.26
N SER A 173 -6.36 -11.03 -18.21
CA SER A 173 -6.68 -12.17 -17.36
C SER A 173 -5.95 -13.47 -17.74
N ASP A 174 -5.45 -13.59 -18.95
CA ASP A 174 -4.73 -14.81 -19.39
C ASP A 174 -3.41 -15.01 -18.61
N ALA A 175 -2.87 -13.94 -18.01
CA ALA A 175 -1.71 -14.02 -17.16
C ALA A 175 -1.99 -14.64 -15.77
N PHE A 176 -3.25 -14.88 -15.43
CA PHE A 176 -3.65 -15.32 -14.10
C PHE A 176 -4.48 -16.61 -14.14
N GLU A 177 -4.39 -17.38 -13.05
CA GLU A 177 -5.33 -18.47 -12.78
C GLU A 177 -6.61 -17.89 -12.19
N ALA A 178 -7.76 -18.43 -12.62
CA ALA A 178 -9.04 -17.98 -12.10
C ALA A 178 -9.21 -18.36 -10.62
N TYR A 179 -9.80 -17.45 -9.84
CA TYR A 179 -10.20 -17.68 -8.46
C TYR A 179 -11.68 -17.33 -8.30
N GLU A 180 -12.54 -18.31 -8.53
CA GLU A 180 -13.99 -18.10 -8.58
C GLU A 180 -14.68 -18.02 -7.22
N GLU A 181 -13.92 -18.17 -6.14
CA GLU A 181 -14.42 -18.08 -4.78
C GLU A 181 -14.62 -16.62 -4.32
N GLU A 182 -15.22 -16.46 -3.14
CA GLU A 182 -15.51 -15.14 -2.60
C GLU A 182 -14.29 -14.58 -1.87
N ILE A 183 -13.96 -13.32 -2.17
CA ILE A 183 -12.94 -12.52 -1.49
C ILE A 183 -13.63 -11.45 -0.64
N LEU A 184 -13.29 -11.38 0.65
CA LEU A 184 -13.70 -10.26 1.50
C LEU A 184 -12.71 -9.10 1.33
N LEU A 185 -13.19 -7.94 0.88
CA LEU A 185 -12.37 -6.78 0.59
C LEU A 185 -12.60 -5.62 1.57
N HIS A 186 -11.55 -5.19 2.25
CA HIS A 186 -11.51 -3.94 3.02
C HIS A 186 -10.59 -2.91 2.36
N VAL A 187 -11.16 -1.91 1.72
CA VAL A 187 -10.43 -0.82 1.06
C VAL A 187 -9.98 0.23 2.07
N HIS A 188 -8.76 0.76 1.93
CA HIS A 188 -8.20 1.79 2.80
C HIS A 188 -9.02 3.09 2.77
N CYS A 189 -9.13 3.79 3.91
CA CYS A 189 -9.97 4.99 4.03
C CYS A 189 -9.53 6.14 3.11
N HIS A 190 -8.22 6.36 2.92
CA HIS A 190 -7.71 7.36 1.96
C HIS A 190 -8.10 7.01 0.52
N GLN A 191 -7.97 5.74 0.15
CA GLN A 191 -8.37 5.27 -1.18
C GLN A 191 -9.87 5.51 -1.43
N LYS A 192 -10.72 5.20 -0.45
CA LYS A 192 -12.16 5.50 -0.54
C LYS A 192 -12.47 6.99 -0.70
N SER A 193 -11.62 7.86 -0.14
CA SER A 193 -11.82 9.31 -0.13
C SER A 193 -11.29 10.01 -1.38
N LEU A 194 -10.16 9.56 -1.91
CA LEU A 194 -9.40 10.24 -2.96
C LEU A 194 -9.41 9.52 -4.32
N GLU A 195 -9.70 8.22 -4.30
CA GLU A 195 -9.85 7.38 -5.48
C GLU A 195 -11.23 6.73 -5.49
N SER A 196 -11.31 5.42 -5.76
CA SER A 196 -12.57 4.66 -5.73
C SER A 196 -12.49 3.45 -4.83
N ALA A 197 -13.54 3.23 -4.04
CA ALA A 197 -13.69 1.99 -3.29
C ALA A 197 -13.96 0.77 -4.20
N GLY A 198 -14.21 0.99 -5.48
CA GLY A 198 -14.48 -0.04 -6.47
C GLY A 198 -13.27 -0.55 -7.22
N ASP A 199 -12.18 0.21 -7.25
CA ASP A 199 -11.01 -0.08 -8.09
C ASP A 199 -10.38 -1.44 -7.77
N THR A 200 -10.10 -1.71 -6.50
CA THR A 200 -9.55 -3.00 -6.06
C THR A 200 -10.48 -4.17 -6.40
N ALA A 201 -11.80 -4.01 -6.18
CA ALA A 201 -12.79 -5.03 -6.50
C ALA A 201 -12.83 -5.31 -8.00
N TYR A 202 -12.80 -4.26 -8.82
CA TYR A 202 -12.79 -4.38 -10.28
C TYR A 202 -11.55 -5.14 -10.77
N VAL A 203 -10.37 -4.83 -10.23
CA VAL A 203 -9.12 -5.53 -10.59
C VAL A 203 -9.23 -7.04 -10.27
N LEU A 204 -9.68 -7.39 -9.06
CA LEU A 204 -9.87 -8.79 -8.66
C LEU A 204 -10.89 -9.52 -9.54
N GLN A 205 -12.01 -8.86 -9.88
CA GLN A 205 -13.03 -9.42 -10.74
C GLN A 205 -12.54 -9.64 -12.17
N VAL A 206 -11.83 -8.67 -12.74
CA VAL A 206 -11.37 -8.76 -14.14
C VAL A 206 -10.22 -9.75 -14.30
N LEU A 207 -9.25 -9.76 -13.39
CA LEU A 207 -8.06 -10.59 -13.53
C LEU A 207 -8.28 -12.02 -13.03
N LEU A 208 -9.03 -12.21 -11.95
CA LEU A 208 -9.20 -13.51 -11.32
C LEU A 208 -10.60 -14.12 -11.51
N GLY A 209 -11.59 -13.36 -11.98
CA GLY A 209 -12.98 -13.80 -11.97
C GLY A 209 -13.61 -13.87 -10.57
N ALA A 210 -12.95 -13.32 -9.55
CA ALA A 210 -13.33 -13.44 -8.15
C ALA A 210 -14.70 -12.80 -7.84
N LYS A 211 -15.43 -13.40 -6.91
CA LYS A 211 -16.61 -12.77 -6.29
C LYS A 211 -16.10 -11.88 -5.14
N VAL A 212 -16.40 -10.59 -5.17
CA VAL A 212 -15.86 -9.65 -4.18
C VAL A 212 -16.96 -9.07 -3.31
N ASP A 213 -16.92 -9.42 -2.01
CA ASP A 213 -17.75 -8.81 -0.98
C ASP A 213 -17.00 -7.68 -0.27
N ARG A 214 -17.47 -6.46 -0.44
CA ARG A 214 -16.81 -5.27 0.10
C ARG A 214 -17.32 -4.92 1.49
N VAL A 215 -16.42 -4.81 2.46
CA VAL A 215 -16.74 -4.32 3.80
C VAL A 215 -17.16 -2.85 3.73
N LYS A 216 -18.41 -2.57 4.09
CA LYS A 216 -18.99 -1.21 4.07
C LYS A 216 -18.64 -0.41 5.33
N SER A 217 -17.35 -0.42 5.72
CA SER A 217 -16.84 0.39 6.84
C SER A 217 -16.24 1.70 6.35
N SER A 218 -16.22 2.74 7.20
CA SER A 218 -15.49 4.00 6.92
C SER A 218 -13.99 3.83 7.16
N CYS A 219 -13.60 3.32 8.32
CA CYS A 219 -12.22 3.12 8.76
C CYS A 219 -12.05 1.76 9.46
N CYS A 220 -10.84 1.20 9.42
CA CYS A 220 -10.50 0.01 10.21
C CYS A 220 -10.32 0.30 11.72
N GLY A 221 -10.15 1.57 12.09
CA GLY A 221 -9.90 2.01 13.46
C GLY A 221 -8.43 2.20 13.83
N MET A 222 -7.47 1.74 13.01
CA MET A 222 -6.04 1.91 13.32
C MET A 222 -5.56 3.34 13.15
N ALA A 223 -5.96 4.02 12.06
CA ALA A 223 -5.57 5.40 11.74
C ALA A 223 -4.05 5.65 11.90
N GLY A 224 -3.23 4.92 11.16
CA GLY A 224 -1.77 4.96 11.27
C GLY A 224 -1.28 4.45 12.63
N SER A 225 -0.58 5.29 13.39
CA SER A 225 -0.09 4.96 14.73
C SER A 225 -1.10 5.25 15.85
N TYR A 226 -2.24 5.89 15.55
CA TYR A 226 -3.24 6.30 16.55
C TYR A 226 -3.71 5.10 17.39
N GLY A 227 -4.18 4.05 16.74
CA GLY A 227 -4.69 2.85 17.40
C GLY A 227 -3.63 1.98 18.05
N MET A 228 -2.35 2.26 17.84
CA MET A 228 -1.24 1.58 18.53
C MET A 228 -1.05 2.09 19.96
N LYS A 229 -1.42 3.36 20.21
CA LYS A 229 -1.22 4.01 21.49
C LYS A 229 -2.15 3.43 22.57
N ARG A 230 -1.61 3.40 23.79
CA ARG A 230 -2.36 2.86 24.95
C ARG A 230 -3.67 3.60 25.20
N GLU A 231 -3.63 4.92 25.12
CA GLU A 231 -4.79 5.79 25.36
C GLU A 231 -5.88 5.67 24.30
N ASN A 232 -5.54 5.19 23.09
CA ASN A 232 -6.45 5.12 21.94
C ASN A 232 -6.91 3.70 21.62
N TYR A 233 -6.39 2.69 22.33
CA TYR A 233 -6.62 1.28 22.01
C TYR A 233 -8.11 0.91 22.01
N ASP A 234 -8.84 1.30 23.06
CA ASP A 234 -10.26 0.97 23.20
C ASP A 234 -11.10 1.65 22.12
N MET A 235 -10.77 2.91 21.77
CA MET A 235 -11.46 3.60 20.69
C MET A 235 -11.17 2.93 19.33
N SER A 236 -9.92 2.57 19.09
CA SER A 236 -9.50 1.86 17.87
C SER A 236 -10.23 0.52 17.73
N ARG A 237 -10.36 -0.22 18.84
CA ARG A 237 -11.10 -1.50 18.89
C ARG A 237 -12.58 -1.29 18.61
N LYS A 238 -13.23 -0.38 19.32
CA LYS A 238 -14.65 -0.06 19.10
C LYS A 238 -14.95 0.33 17.66
N MET A 239 -14.07 1.09 17.01
CA MET A 239 -14.22 1.44 15.60
C MET A 239 -14.18 0.21 14.68
N ALA A 240 -13.30 -0.76 14.95
CA ALA A 240 -13.24 -2.00 14.20
C ALA A 240 -14.47 -2.90 14.44
N GLU A 241 -14.99 -2.92 15.68
CA GLU A 241 -16.16 -3.69 16.10
C GLU A 241 -17.48 -3.18 15.48
N LEU A 242 -17.52 -1.94 14.96
CA LEU A 242 -18.74 -1.42 14.34
C LEU A 242 -19.15 -2.18 13.06
N VAL A 243 -18.17 -2.53 12.22
CA VAL A 243 -18.47 -3.16 10.93
C VAL A 243 -17.40 -4.18 10.54
N LEU A 244 -16.10 -3.84 10.69
CA LEU A 244 -15.01 -4.63 10.13
C LEU A 244 -14.92 -6.02 10.77
N LEU A 245 -14.83 -6.08 12.08
CA LEU A 245 -14.65 -7.36 12.78
C LEU A 245 -15.88 -8.27 12.65
N PRO A 246 -17.13 -7.80 12.85
CA PRO A 246 -18.32 -8.64 12.65
C PRO A 246 -18.39 -9.21 11.23
N LYS A 247 -17.97 -8.42 10.23
CA LYS A 247 -17.96 -8.89 8.83
C LYS A 247 -16.89 -9.95 8.59
N ILE A 248 -15.70 -9.81 9.20
CA ILE A 248 -14.63 -10.82 9.14
C ILE A 248 -15.05 -12.11 9.85
N GLU A 249 -15.68 -12.00 11.01
CA GLU A 249 -16.14 -13.15 11.79
C GLU A 249 -17.23 -13.96 11.07
N SER A 250 -18.11 -13.28 10.33
CA SER A 250 -19.17 -13.92 9.55
C SER A 250 -18.72 -14.42 8.17
N PHE A 251 -17.50 -14.11 7.74
CA PHE A 251 -16.99 -14.50 6.42
C PHE A 251 -16.40 -15.91 6.46
N GLU A 252 -16.97 -16.82 5.67
CA GLU A 252 -16.59 -18.23 5.61
C GLU A 252 -15.46 -18.50 4.58
N GLY A 253 -15.24 -17.59 3.61
CA GLY A 253 -14.18 -17.73 2.60
C GLY A 253 -12.77 -17.60 3.19
N GLU A 254 -11.77 -17.97 2.42
CA GLU A 254 -10.37 -18.01 2.87
C GLU A 254 -9.66 -16.67 2.75
N VAL A 255 -9.86 -15.97 1.63
CA VAL A 255 -9.09 -14.80 1.27
C VAL A 255 -9.73 -13.51 1.77
N ILE A 256 -8.98 -12.75 2.55
CA ILE A 256 -9.32 -11.38 2.98
C ILE A 256 -8.29 -10.43 2.41
N VAL A 257 -8.73 -9.50 1.56
CA VAL A 257 -7.87 -8.46 1.00
C VAL A 257 -8.05 -7.16 1.75
N ALA A 258 -6.94 -6.54 2.18
CA ALA A 258 -6.93 -5.20 2.77
C ALA A 258 -5.77 -4.37 2.20
N THR A 259 -6.10 -3.28 1.50
CA THR A 259 -5.14 -2.50 0.72
C THR A 259 -4.13 -1.70 1.55
N GLY A 260 -4.45 -1.39 2.82
CA GLY A 260 -3.55 -0.62 3.69
C GLY A 260 -2.83 -1.49 4.72
N THR A 261 -1.55 -1.24 4.96
CA THR A 261 -0.72 -1.90 5.99
C THR A 261 -1.36 -1.80 7.39
N SER A 262 -1.86 -0.62 7.76
CA SER A 262 -2.54 -0.42 9.04
C SER A 262 -3.85 -1.21 9.14
N CYS A 263 -4.56 -1.42 8.03
CA CYS A 263 -5.77 -2.23 7.99
C CYS A 263 -5.45 -3.72 8.19
N ARG A 264 -4.44 -4.24 7.50
CA ARG A 264 -3.97 -5.63 7.68
C ARG A 264 -3.52 -5.88 9.12
N HIS A 265 -2.81 -4.93 9.71
CA HIS A 265 -2.38 -5.01 11.11
C HIS A 265 -3.56 -5.02 12.09
N GLN A 266 -4.56 -4.15 11.86
CA GLN A 266 -5.77 -4.10 12.69
C GLN A 266 -6.54 -5.43 12.67
N ILE A 267 -6.69 -6.02 11.49
CA ILE A 267 -7.34 -7.33 11.32
C ILE A 267 -6.55 -8.41 12.07
N ALA A 268 -5.23 -8.45 11.89
CA ALA A 268 -4.39 -9.45 12.55
C ALA A 268 -4.35 -9.32 14.09
N ASP A 269 -4.48 -8.10 14.62
CA ASP A 269 -4.49 -7.87 16.08
C ASP A 269 -5.82 -8.24 16.74
N PHE A 270 -6.94 -8.11 16.04
CA PHE A 270 -8.27 -8.24 16.63
C PHE A 270 -9.07 -9.45 16.13
N SER A 271 -8.57 -10.19 15.17
CA SER A 271 -9.21 -11.41 14.67
C SER A 271 -8.21 -12.57 14.61
N GLN A 272 -8.70 -13.78 14.42
CA GLN A 272 -7.88 -14.96 14.16
C GLN A 272 -7.46 -15.05 12.68
N ARG A 273 -7.84 -14.06 11.86
CA ARG A 273 -7.64 -14.03 10.42
C ARG A 273 -6.48 -13.12 10.05
N LYS A 274 -5.89 -13.39 8.93
CA LYS A 274 -4.92 -12.50 8.28
C LYS A 274 -5.54 -11.94 7.02
N ALA A 275 -5.23 -10.69 6.73
CA ALA A 275 -5.54 -10.09 5.45
C ALA A 275 -4.24 -9.86 4.67
N GLU A 276 -4.33 -10.01 3.36
CA GLU A 276 -3.23 -9.80 2.43
C GLU A 276 -3.45 -8.54 1.57
N HIS A 277 -2.43 -8.11 0.85
CA HIS A 277 -2.54 -7.01 -0.09
C HIS A 277 -3.08 -7.53 -1.43
N LEU A 278 -3.76 -6.67 -2.22
CA LEU A 278 -4.19 -7.00 -3.59
C LEU A 278 -3.08 -7.69 -4.41
N VAL A 279 -1.86 -7.17 -4.32
CA VAL A 279 -0.70 -7.69 -5.05
C VAL A 279 -0.33 -9.11 -4.61
N ASP A 280 -0.49 -9.45 -3.31
CA ASP A 280 -0.25 -10.81 -2.84
C ASP A 280 -1.22 -11.78 -3.51
N THR A 281 -2.52 -11.45 -3.47
CA THR A 281 -3.58 -12.24 -4.10
C THR A 281 -3.33 -12.42 -5.60
N LEU A 282 -3.01 -11.34 -6.32
CA LEU A 282 -2.72 -11.43 -7.76
C LEU A 282 -1.48 -12.29 -8.06
N TRP A 283 -0.42 -12.13 -7.25
CA TRP A 283 0.83 -12.84 -7.45
C TRP A 283 0.69 -14.36 -7.19
N GLU A 284 -0.11 -14.76 -6.20
CA GLU A 284 -0.39 -16.17 -5.89
C GLU A 284 -1.13 -16.89 -7.03
N HIS A 285 -1.86 -16.13 -7.84
CA HIS A 285 -2.57 -16.65 -9.02
C HIS A 285 -1.88 -16.34 -10.35
N LEU A 286 -0.65 -15.81 -10.32
CA LEU A 286 0.11 -15.52 -11.52
C LEU A 286 0.59 -16.82 -12.19
N ARG A 287 0.41 -16.92 -13.50
CA ARG A 287 0.96 -18.01 -14.32
C ARG A 287 2.40 -17.70 -14.69
N PHE A 288 3.34 -18.47 -14.17
CA PHE A 288 4.77 -18.34 -14.43
C PHE A 288 5.23 -19.19 -15.63
#